data_8341f4d951e466defde3fcdcef5e9f19
#
_entry.id   8341f4d951e466defde3fcdcef5e9f19
#
_cell.length_a   1.000
_cell.length_b   1.000
_cell.length_c   1.000
_cell.angle_alpha   90.00
_cell.angle_beta   90.00
_cell.angle_gamma   90.00
#
_symmetry.space_group_name_H-M   'P 1'
#
loop_
_entity.id
_entity.type
_entity.pdbx_description
1 polymer ?
#
loop_
_entity_poly.entity_id
_entity_poly.type
_entity_poly.pdbx_seq_one_letter_code
_entity_poly.pdbx_strand_id
1 'polypeptide(L)'
;TAETNKLEYPLSMSAGYAYYQPDIDFDFKDIVRRSDTMLYRQKRRKKVARSAGLDNLLSRMSKQSTEEITDEVILQEKKFQSMSVDELCSVIDLLSPTTDNYPYVVDFRSDFYYIANQALERFCIPKNGFHNVISKHKEFVYAPDYEKLKAEFDDLLETDRCTHSMEYRWLDLKKKPIWIHCKGYLVRDDNMKPLYMIGCVNEIGKRQKADNVS
;
A
#
# COMPACT_ATOMS: atom_id res chain seq x y z
N THR A 1 -16.37 -29.31 40.31
CA THR A 1 -15.03 -29.15 39.76
C THR A 1 -15.17 -29.06 38.25
N ALA A 2 -15.16 -27.83 37.69
CA ALA A 2 -15.18 -27.62 36.27
C ALA A 2 -13.74 -27.85 35.75
N GLU A 3 -13.57 -28.88 34.92
CA GLU A 3 -12.35 -29.08 34.14
C GLU A 3 -12.27 -27.95 33.12
N THR A 4 -11.34 -27.04 33.33
CA THR A 4 -10.92 -26.06 32.30
C THR A 4 -10.16 -26.82 31.25
N ASN A 5 -10.81 -27.14 30.14
CA ASN A 5 -10.13 -27.58 28.91
C ASN A 5 -9.15 -26.48 28.50
N LYS A 6 -7.85 -26.70 28.76
CA LYS A 6 -6.77 -25.91 28.17
C LYS A 6 -6.77 -26.18 26.69
N LEU A 7 -7.29 -25.25 25.87
CA LEU A 7 -7.13 -25.28 24.44
C LEU A 7 -5.63 -25.14 24.12
N GLU A 8 -5.09 -26.10 23.38
CA GLU A 8 -3.68 -26.11 22.93
C GLU A 8 -3.34 -24.98 21.95
N TYR A 9 -4.32 -24.23 21.48
CA TYR A 9 -4.14 -23.16 20.49
C TYR A 9 -4.61 -21.82 21.05
N PRO A 10 -3.84 -20.72 20.82
CA PRO A 10 -4.27 -19.39 21.24
C PRO A 10 -5.49 -18.98 20.39
N LEU A 11 -6.63 -18.77 21.06
CA LEU A 11 -7.82 -18.21 20.43
C LEU A 11 -7.54 -16.75 20.06
N SER A 12 -7.70 -16.42 18.78
CA SER A 12 -7.61 -15.05 18.28
C SER A 12 -8.94 -14.65 17.67
N MET A 13 -9.57 -13.63 18.24
CA MET A 13 -10.82 -13.07 17.73
C MET A 13 -10.54 -11.70 17.09
N SER A 14 -11.28 -11.40 16.02
CA SER A 14 -11.33 -10.08 15.40
C SER A 14 -12.78 -9.63 15.37
N ALA A 15 -13.04 -8.35 15.67
CA ALA A 15 -14.36 -7.76 15.65
C ALA A 15 -14.38 -6.51 14.77
N GLY A 16 -15.48 -6.31 14.03
CA GLY A 16 -15.75 -5.07 13.31
C GLY A 16 -16.99 -4.41 13.92
N TYR A 17 -16.99 -3.09 13.91
CA TYR A 17 -18.16 -2.29 14.33
C TYR A 17 -18.30 -1.05 13.46
N ALA A 18 -19.51 -0.56 13.32
CA ALA A 18 -19.79 0.72 12.67
C ALA A 18 -20.95 1.42 13.40
N TYR A 19 -20.84 2.75 13.52
CA TYR A 19 -21.94 3.56 14.02
C TYR A 19 -22.83 4.02 12.86
N TYR A 20 -24.14 4.08 13.11
CA TYR A 20 -25.07 4.67 12.14
C TYR A 20 -24.72 6.14 11.85
N GLN A 21 -24.61 6.49 10.59
CA GLN A 21 -24.35 7.86 10.13
C GLN A 21 -25.44 8.26 9.14
N PRO A 22 -26.37 9.17 9.53
CA PRO A 22 -27.54 9.53 8.72
C PRO A 22 -27.21 10.05 7.33
N ASP A 23 -26.02 10.67 7.17
CA ASP A 23 -25.61 11.31 5.91
C ASP A 23 -25.08 10.32 4.88
N ILE A 24 -24.73 9.08 5.27
CA ILE A 24 -24.12 8.08 4.40
C ILE A 24 -24.75 6.69 4.47
N ASP A 25 -25.52 6.39 5.52
CA ASP A 25 -26.19 5.10 5.67
C ASP A 25 -27.65 5.23 5.24
N PHE A 26 -27.99 4.68 4.07
CA PHE A 26 -29.35 4.69 3.56
C PHE A 26 -30.16 3.48 4.04
N ASP A 27 -29.47 2.36 4.34
CA ASP A 27 -30.08 1.17 4.93
C ASP A 27 -29.15 0.42 5.89
N PHE A 28 -29.69 -0.61 6.55
CA PHE A 28 -28.92 -1.47 7.47
C PHE A 28 -27.73 -2.17 6.79
N LYS A 29 -27.82 -2.44 5.48
CA LYS A 29 -26.74 -3.09 4.73
C LYS A 29 -25.49 -2.20 4.64
N ASP A 30 -25.64 -0.89 4.63
CA ASP A 30 -24.51 0.05 4.61
C ASP A 30 -23.72 -0.03 5.91
N ILE A 31 -24.42 -0.14 7.05
CA ILE A 31 -23.79 -0.31 8.37
C ILE A 31 -23.06 -1.66 8.43
N VAL A 32 -23.70 -2.74 7.99
CA VAL A 32 -23.09 -4.08 7.96
C VAL A 32 -21.83 -4.07 7.09
N ARG A 33 -21.91 -3.52 5.88
CA ARG A 33 -20.75 -3.41 4.98
C ARG A 33 -19.57 -2.65 5.61
N ARG A 34 -19.84 -1.57 6.34
CA ARG A 34 -18.80 -0.81 7.05
C ARG A 34 -18.21 -1.61 8.22
N SER A 35 -19.03 -2.33 8.98
CA SER A 35 -18.55 -3.18 10.06
C SER A 35 -17.70 -4.36 9.55
N ASP A 36 -18.09 -4.97 8.43
CA ASP A 36 -17.31 -6.02 7.77
C ASP A 36 -15.97 -5.48 7.25
N THR A 37 -15.97 -4.27 6.71
CA THR A 37 -14.75 -3.58 6.31
C THR A 37 -13.79 -3.38 7.49
N MET A 38 -14.30 -2.95 8.64
CA MET A 38 -13.50 -2.79 9.87
C MET A 38 -12.95 -4.12 10.38
N LEU A 39 -13.78 -5.18 10.34
CA LEU A 39 -13.36 -6.54 10.68
C LEU A 39 -12.22 -7.04 9.79
N TYR A 40 -12.34 -6.83 8.48
CA TYR A 40 -11.33 -7.20 7.51
C TYR A 40 -10.01 -6.43 7.72
N ARG A 41 -10.09 -5.11 7.95
CA ARG A 41 -8.92 -4.28 8.32
C ARG A 41 -8.20 -4.84 9.55
N GLN A 42 -8.93 -5.20 10.58
CA GLN A 42 -8.35 -5.75 11.82
C GLN A 42 -7.66 -7.10 11.58
N LYS A 43 -8.32 -8.02 10.84
CA LYS A 43 -7.72 -9.31 10.46
C LYS A 43 -6.42 -9.14 9.68
N ARG A 44 -6.40 -8.18 8.76
CA ARG A 44 -5.27 -7.89 7.91
C ARG A 44 -4.09 -7.29 8.68
N ARG A 45 -4.35 -6.35 9.60
CA ARG A 45 -3.32 -5.79 10.51
C ARG A 45 -2.64 -6.91 11.30
N LYS A 46 -3.41 -7.83 11.86
CA LYS A 46 -2.87 -9.01 12.56
C LYS A 46 -2.02 -9.89 11.64
N LYS A 47 -2.41 -10.07 10.38
CA LYS A 47 -1.65 -10.86 9.40
C LYS A 47 -0.33 -10.19 9.02
N VAL A 48 -0.33 -8.87 8.78
CA VAL A 48 0.87 -8.10 8.46
C VAL A 48 1.84 -8.07 9.64
N ALA A 49 1.34 -7.86 10.87
CA ALA A 49 2.15 -7.92 12.08
C ALA A 49 2.84 -9.28 12.24
N ARG A 50 2.14 -10.37 11.98
CA ARG A 50 2.70 -11.74 12.00
C ARG A 50 3.78 -11.95 10.94
N SER A 51 3.55 -11.50 9.70
CA SER A 51 4.52 -11.69 8.61
C SER A 51 5.78 -10.83 8.74
N ALA A 52 5.72 -9.75 9.52
CA ALA A 52 6.87 -8.87 9.77
C ALA A 52 7.80 -9.35 10.91
N GLY A 53 7.56 -10.54 11.49
CA GLY A 53 8.35 -11.04 12.62
C GLY A 53 8.10 -10.28 13.93
N LEU A 54 7.09 -9.40 13.97
CA LEU A 54 6.70 -8.64 15.14
C LEU A 54 6.02 -9.50 16.23
N ASP A 55 5.67 -10.75 15.95
CA ASP A 55 5.04 -11.65 16.91
C ASP A 55 5.88 -11.84 18.18
N ASN A 56 7.20 -11.83 18.08
CA ASN A 56 8.09 -11.90 19.24
C ASN A 56 8.17 -10.58 20.03
N LEU A 57 7.99 -9.45 19.38
CA LEU A 57 7.91 -8.14 20.03
C LEU A 57 6.53 -7.93 20.67
N LEU A 58 5.46 -8.27 19.95
CA LEU A 58 4.08 -8.14 20.42
C LEU A 58 3.77 -9.11 21.57
N SER A 59 4.29 -10.33 21.57
CA SER A 59 4.13 -11.26 22.69
C SER A 59 4.91 -10.85 23.94
N ARG A 60 5.97 -10.06 23.82
CA ARG A 60 6.66 -9.40 24.94
C ARG A 60 5.92 -8.16 25.45
N MET A 61 5.22 -7.45 24.57
CA MET A 61 4.45 -6.24 24.89
C MET A 61 2.99 -6.55 25.28
N SER A 62 2.45 -7.73 24.96
CA SER A 62 1.05 -8.11 25.23
C SER A 62 0.71 -8.34 26.70
N LYS A 63 1.66 -8.11 27.62
CA LYS A 63 1.35 -7.96 29.06
C LYS A 63 0.99 -6.53 29.45
N GLN A 64 1.11 -5.55 28.56
CA GLN A 64 0.67 -4.17 28.72
C GLN A 64 0.06 -3.69 27.40
N SER A 65 -1.27 -3.54 27.39
CA SER A 65 -2.09 -2.76 26.45
C SER A 65 -2.11 -3.15 24.95
N THR A 66 -2.90 -4.15 24.61
CA THR A 66 -3.36 -4.37 23.21
C THR A 66 -4.18 -3.17 22.68
N GLU A 67 -4.79 -2.38 23.55
CA GLU A 67 -5.59 -1.20 23.24
C GLU A 67 -4.72 -0.01 22.82
N GLU A 68 -3.63 0.29 23.52
CA GLU A 68 -2.72 1.41 23.21
C GLU A 68 -2.02 1.25 21.84
N ILE A 69 -1.59 0.02 21.49
CA ILE A 69 -0.93 -0.25 20.21
C ILE A 69 -1.91 -0.11 19.04
N THR A 70 -3.17 -0.48 19.24
CA THR A 70 -4.22 -0.35 18.22
C THR A 70 -4.55 1.12 17.98
N ASP A 71 -4.60 1.92 19.05
CA ASP A 71 -4.89 3.35 18.96
C ASP A 71 -3.73 4.13 18.33
N GLU A 72 -2.48 3.74 18.60
CA GLU A 72 -1.31 4.37 18.01
C GLU A 72 -1.22 4.11 16.50
N VAL A 73 -1.51 2.89 16.05
CA VAL A 73 -1.56 2.55 14.61
C VAL A 73 -2.72 3.25 13.91
N ILE A 74 -3.88 3.34 14.54
CA ILE A 74 -5.03 4.09 14.01
C ILE A 74 -4.70 5.58 13.92
N LEU A 75 -4.03 6.12 14.93
CA LEU A 75 -3.61 7.53 14.95
C LEU A 75 -2.60 7.82 13.84
N GLN A 76 -1.65 6.91 13.60
CA GLN A 76 -0.70 7.04 12.49
C GLN A 76 -1.40 6.99 11.12
N GLU A 77 -2.32 6.05 10.89
CA GLU A 77 -3.09 6.01 9.63
C GLU A 77 -3.91 7.29 9.43
N LYS A 78 -4.57 7.80 10.47
CA LYS A 78 -5.29 9.09 10.41
C LYS A 78 -4.38 10.28 10.11
N LYS A 79 -3.17 10.26 10.62
CA LYS A 79 -2.17 11.29 10.32
C LYS A 79 -1.78 11.25 8.85
N PHE A 80 -1.55 10.06 8.26
CA PHE A 80 -1.31 9.93 6.83
C PHE A 80 -2.51 10.35 5.98
N GLN A 81 -3.75 10.05 6.42
CA GLN A 81 -4.97 10.50 5.72
C GLN A 81 -5.09 12.02 5.64
N SER A 82 -4.56 12.75 6.63
CA SER A 82 -4.63 14.21 6.70
C SER A 82 -3.48 14.92 5.97
N MET A 83 -2.44 14.21 5.53
CA MET A 83 -1.32 14.81 4.82
C MET A 83 -1.73 15.32 3.44
N SER A 84 -1.22 16.49 3.10
CA SER A 84 -1.32 17.02 1.73
C SER A 84 -0.36 16.28 0.80
N VAL A 85 -0.61 16.36 -0.49
CA VAL A 85 0.30 15.80 -1.50
C VAL A 85 1.68 16.44 -1.45
N ASP A 86 1.76 17.73 -1.15
CA ASP A 86 3.03 18.47 -1.05
C ASP A 86 3.88 17.99 0.13
N GLU A 87 3.24 17.70 1.27
CA GLU A 87 3.93 17.11 2.42
C GLU A 87 4.47 15.71 2.07
N LEU A 88 3.68 14.89 1.37
CA LEU A 88 4.13 13.58 0.92
C LEU A 88 5.28 13.67 -0.09
N CYS A 89 5.24 14.60 -1.05
CA CYS A 89 6.34 14.86 -1.97
C CYS A 89 7.62 15.27 -1.21
N SER A 90 7.48 16.13 -0.20
CA SER A 90 8.61 16.55 0.65
C SER A 90 9.23 15.36 1.41
N VAL A 91 8.41 14.43 1.89
CA VAL A 91 8.90 13.18 2.51
C VAL A 91 9.66 12.31 1.49
N ILE A 92 9.15 12.19 0.26
CA ILE A 92 9.83 11.47 -0.82
C ILE A 92 11.21 12.07 -1.10
N ASP A 93 11.30 13.40 -1.18
CA ASP A 93 12.56 14.09 -1.44
C ASP A 93 13.59 13.92 -0.30
N LEU A 94 13.12 13.90 0.95
CA LEU A 94 13.97 13.65 2.12
C LEU A 94 14.49 12.20 2.17
N LEU A 95 13.69 11.23 1.74
CA LEU A 95 14.05 9.81 1.73
C LEU A 95 14.98 9.47 0.55
N SER A 96 14.82 10.17 -0.57
CA SER A 96 15.51 9.88 -1.83
C SER A 96 17.04 9.73 -1.69
N PRO A 97 17.79 10.62 -1.01
CA PRO A 97 19.24 10.48 -0.87
C PRO A 97 19.69 9.38 0.10
N THR A 98 18.75 8.74 0.82
CA THR A 98 19.07 7.69 1.81
C THR A 98 18.87 6.28 1.29
N THR A 99 18.41 6.12 0.05
CA THR A 99 18.06 4.82 -0.55
C THR A 99 18.47 4.74 -2.02
N ASP A 100 18.86 3.54 -2.46
CA ASP A 100 19.11 3.23 -3.87
C ASP A 100 17.80 2.96 -4.66
N ASN A 101 16.67 2.94 -3.98
CA ASN A 101 15.37 2.78 -4.60
C ASN A 101 14.78 4.14 -4.97
N TYR A 102 13.76 4.14 -5.81
CA TYR A 102 13.03 5.33 -6.24
C TYR A 102 11.69 5.40 -5.47
N PRO A 103 11.62 6.10 -4.32
CA PRO A 103 10.37 6.27 -3.61
C PRO A 103 9.40 7.14 -4.41
N TYR A 104 8.10 6.82 -4.31
CA TYR A 104 7.05 7.51 -5.04
C TYR A 104 5.76 7.65 -4.22
N VAL A 105 4.90 8.56 -4.63
CA VAL A 105 3.52 8.70 -4.16
C VAL A 105 2.56 8.88 -5.33
N VAL A 106 1.39 8.27 -5.22
CA VAL A 106 0.21 8.54 -6.06
C VAL A 106 -0.87 9.13 -5.17
N ASP A 107 -1.37 10.31 -5.49
CA ASP A 107 -2.58 10.87 -4.88
C ASP A 107 -3.79 10.57 -5.79
N PHE A 108 -4.66 9.68 -5.36
CA PHE A 108 -5.86 9.30 -6.12
C PHE A 108 -6.97 10.35 -6.10
N ARG A 109 -6.92 11.34 -5.19
CA ARG A 109 -7.89 12.44 -5.12
C ARG A 109 -7.68 13.45 -6.23
N SER A 110 -6.41 13.74 -6.55
CA SER A 110 -6.00 14.66 -7.59
C SER A 110 -5.48 13.98 -8.86
N ASP A 111 -5.48 12.63 -8.89
CA ASP A 111 -4.90 11.81 -9.96
C ASP A 111 -3.47 12.26 -10.29
N PHE A 112 -2.64 12.41 -9.25
CA PHE A 112 -1.29 12.94 -9.33
C PHE A 112 -0.24 11.89 -8.91
N TYR A 113 0.85 11.81 -9.67
CA TYR A 113 2.00 10.94 -9.41
C TYR A 113 3.25 11.76 -9.19
N TYR A 114 4.01 11.42 -8.16
CA TYR A 114 5.33 11.98 -7.89
C TYR A 114 6.32 10.87 -7.54
N ILE A 115 7.55 10.99 -8.04
CA ILE A 115 8.65 10.06 -7.78
C ILE A 115 9.94 10.84 -7.53
N ALA A 116 10.83 10.29 -6.72
CA ALA A 116 12.13 10.83 -6.42
C ALA A 116 12.91 11.26 -7.68
N ASN A 117 13.54 12.43 -7.62
CA ASN A 117 14.23 13.05 -8.76
C ASN A 117 15.30 12.17 -9.40
N GLN A 118 15.94 11.28 -8.62
CA GLN A 118 16.91 10.30 -9.14
C GLN A 118 16.33 9.38 -10.23
N ALA A 119 15.01 9.07 -10.15
CA ALA A 119 14.35 8.29 -11.19
C ALA A 119 14.29 9.03 -12.54
N LEU A 120 14.23 10.37 -12.52
CA LEU A 120 14.18 11.21 -13.72
C LEU A 120 15.51 11.26 -14.46
N GLU A 121 16.61 10.99 -13.77
CA GLU A 121 17.94 10.87 -14.36
C GLU A 121 18.15 9.52 -15.05
N ARG A 122 17.32 8.55 -14.69
CA ARG A 122 17.42 7.17 -15.17
C ARG A 122 16.38 6.80 -16.20
N PHE A 123 15.13 7.27 -16.05
CA PHE A 123 13.96 6.86 -16.84
C PHE A 123 13.28 8.03 -17.53
N CYS A 124 12.53 7.73 -18.60
CA CYS A 124 11.76 8.72 -19.36
C CYS A 124 10.47 9.16 -18.64
N ILE A 125 10.52 9.46 -17.35
CA ILE A 125 9.38 9.88 -16.56
C ILE A 125 9.20 11.41 -16.65
N PRO A 126 7.96 11.94 -16.72
CA PRO A 126 7.71 13.38 -16.68
C PRO A 126 8.26 14.03 -15.40
N LYS A 127 8.87 15.22 -15.55
CA LYS A 127 9.45 15.98 -14.42
C LYS A 127 8.35 16.64 -13.57
N ASN A 128 8.67 16.90 -12.28
CA ASN A 128 7.83 17.62 -11.34
C ASN A 128 6.47 16.95 -11.02
N GLY A 129 6.40 15.64 -11.17
CA GLY A 129 5.14 14.91 -11.06
C GLY A 129 4.23 15.12 -12.28
N PHE A 130 3.12 14.40 -12.33
CA PHE A 130 2.18 14.49 -13.43
C PHE A 130 0.78 14.01 -13.03
N HIS A 131 -0.23 14.54 -13.71
CA HIS A 131 -1.62 14.09 -13.62
C HIS A 131 -1.96 13.08 -14.71
N ASN A 132 -3.15 12.48 -14.63
CA ASN A 132 -3.62 11.41 -15.51
C ASN A 132 -2.70 10.18 -15.43
N VAL A 133 -2.49 9.72 -14.20
CA VAL A 133 -1.46 8.75 -13.82
C VAL A 133 -1.42 7.54 -14.75
N ILE A 134 -2.55 6.84 -14.92
CA ILE A 134 -2.57 5.61 -15.74
C ILE A 134 -2.26 5.92 -17.22
N SER A 135 -2.88 6.95 -17.79
CA SER A 135 -2.67 7.27 -19.21
C SER A 135 -1.23 7.74 -19.48
N LYS A 136 -0.63 8.48 -18.54
CA LYS A 136 0.75 8.96 -18.63
C LYS A 136 1.79 7.84 -18.50
N HIS A 137 1.50 6.75 -17.85
CA HIS A 137 2.39 5.60 -17.78
C HIS A 137 2.72 5.01 -19.16
N LYS A 138 1.87 5.21 -20.19
CA LYS A 138 2.17 4.83 -21.58
C LYS A 138 3.44 5.47 -22.14
N GLU A 139 3.87 6.60 -21.61
CA GLU A 139 5.01 7.35 -22.14
C GLU A 139 6.36 6.73 -21.74
N PHE A 140 6.39 6.01 -20.59
CA PHE A 140 7.61 5.45 -20.02
C PHE A 140 7.53 3.97 -19.63
N VAL A 141 6.35 3.37 -19.59
CA VAL A 141 6.19 1.91 -19.47
C VAL A 141 6.41 1.26 -20.83
N TYR A 142 7.10 0.13 -20.86
CA TYR A 142 7.24 -0.67 -22.08
C TYR A 142 5.87 -1.15 -22.57
N ALA A 143 5.53 -0.85 -23.81
CA ALA A 143 4.18 -0.99 -24.36
C ALA A 143 3.52 -2.37 -24.11
N PRO A 144 4.22 -3.52 -24.26
CA PRO A 144 3.64 -4.83 -23.97
C PRO A 144 3.25 -5.06 -22.50
N ASP A 145 3.79 -4.28 -21.56
CA ASP A 145 3.52 -4.44 -20.12
C ASP A 145 2.41 -3.50 -19.65
N TYR A 146 2.01 -2.51 -20.46
CA TYR A 146 1.09 -1.47 -20.07
C TYR A 146 -0.32 -1.99 -19.72
N GLU A 147 -0.90 -2.86 -20.54
CA GLU A 147 -2.25 -3.39 -20.28
C GLU A 147 -2.28 -4.23 -19.00
N LYS A 148 -1.20 -4.95 -18.70
CA LYS A 148 -1.06 -5.70 -17.45
C LYS A 148 -0.97 -4.76 -16.24
N LEU A 149 -0.22 -3.66 -16.36
CA LEU A 149 -0.13 -2.64 -15.32
C LEU A 149 -1.49 -1.98 -15.07
N LYS A 150 -2.22 -1.63 -16.14
CA LYS A 150 -3.56 -1.05 -16.04
C LYS A 150 -4.51 -1.99 -15.32
N ALA A 151 -4.57 -3.26 -15.69
CA ALA A 151 -5.40 -4.25 -15.04
C ALA A 151 -5.07 -4.44 -13.55
N GLU A 152 -3.78 -4.37 -13.17
CA GLU A 152 -3.32 -4.41 -11.79
C GLU A 152 -3.82 -3.19 -10.99
N PHE A 153 -3.79 -1.99 -11.59
CA PHE A 153 -4.32 -0.78 -10.96
C PHE A 153 -5.84 -0.84 -10.80
N ASP A 154 -6.56 -1.28 -11.84
CA ASP A 154 -8.02 -1.42 -11.80
C ASP A 154 -8.41 -2.40 -10.68
N ASP A 155 -7.77 -3.58 -10.59
CA ASP A 155 -7.99 -4.55 -9.51
C ASP A 155 -7.66 -3.97 -8.13
N LEU A 156 -6.56 -3.23 -8.00
CA LEU A 156 -6.18 -2.59 -6.75
C LEU A 156 -7.22 -1.56 -6.28
N LEU A 157 -7.81 -0.81 -7.19
CA LEU A 157 -8.81 0.22 -6.88
C LEU A 157 -10.20 -0.37 -6.59
N GLU A 158 -10.56 -1.45 -7.26
CA GLU A 158 -11.88 -2.10 -7.13
C GLU A 158 -11.96 -3.05 -5.93
N THR A 159 -10.83 -3.56 -5.46
CA THR A 159 -10.77 -4.53 -4.36
C THR A 159 -10.33 -3.89 -3.04
N ASP A 160 -10.47 -4.62 -1.94
CA ASP A 160 -9.97 -4.20 -0.61
C ASP A 160 -8.46 -4.41 -0.45
N ARG A 161 -7.76 -4.76 -1.50
CA ARG A 161 -6.32 -4.93 -1.50
C ARG A 161 -5.62 -3.59 -1.29
N CYS A 162 -4.65 -3.54 -0.37
CA CYS A 162 -3.87 -2.32 -0.11
C CYS A 162 -2.37 -2.46 -0.45
N THR A 163 -1.96 -3.62 -0.99
CA THR A 163 -0.56 -3.82 -1.38
C THR A 163 -0.46 -4.04 -2.88
N HIS A 164 0.41 -3.28 -3.49
CA HIS A 164 0.85 -3.45 -4.87
C HIS A 164 2.24 -4.07 -4.88
N SER A 165 2.47 -5.06 -5.72
CA SER A 165 3.80 -5.64 -5.95
C SER A 165 3.81 -6.25 -7.35
N MET A 166 4.55 -5.64 -8.26
CA MET A 166 4.57 -6.04 -9.66
C MET A 166 5.93 -5.83 -10.31
N GLU A 167 6.35 -6.78 -11.14
CA GLU A 167 7.52 -6.66 -11.99
C GLU A 167 7.09 -6.37 -13.42
N TYR A 168 7.64 -5.29 -14.00
CA TYR A 168 7.39 -4.87 -15.37
C TYR A 168 8.53 -3.96 -15.86
N ARG A 169 8.46 -3.44 -17.09
CA ARG A 169 9.57 -2.71 -17.68
C ARG A 169 9.24 -1.23 -17.84
N TRP A 170 10.18 -0.39 -17.41
CA TRP A 170 10.21 1.03 -17.73
C TRP A 170 11.22 1.31 -18.84
N LEU A 171 11.02 2.40 -19.55
CA LEU A 171 11.94 2.86 -20.59
C LEU A 171 13.00 3.79 -19.97
N ASP A 172 14.28 3.49 -20.21
CA ASP A 172 15.37 4.40 -19.86
C ASP A 172 15.39 5.62 -20.78
N LEU A 173 16.29 6.57 -20.54
CA LEU A 173 16.44 7.79 -21.35
C LEU A 173 16.76 7.50 -22.82
N LYS A 174 17.24 6.29 -23.15
CA LYS A 174 17.51 5.82 -24.53
C LYS A 174 16.37 4.96 -25.09
N LYS A 175 15.21 4.97 -24.42
CA LYS A 175 14.03 4.16 -24.76
C LYS A 175 14.26 2.64 -24.71
N LYS A 176 15.26 2.17 -23.95
CA LYS A 176 15.50 0.75 -23.72
C LYS A 176 14.67 0.27 -22.53
N PRO A 177 14.01 -0.89 -22.64
CA PRO A 177 13.25 -1.45 -21.54
C PRO A 177 14.18 -1.98 -20.42
N ILE A 178 13.93 -1.53 -19.20
CA ILE A 178 14.62 -1.93 -17.99
C ILE A 178 13.60 -2.58 -17.06
N TRP A 179 13.90 -3.77 -16.56
CA TRP A 179 13.07 -4.43 -15.56
C TRP A 179 13.11 -3.71 -14.24
N ILE A 180 11.94 -3.43 -13.70
CA ILE A 180 11.76 -2.83 -12.38
C ILE A 180 10.81 -3.70 -11.55
N HIS A 181 10.95 -3.60 -10.24
CA HIS A 181 9.99 -4.10 -9.26
C HIS A 181 9.37 -2.90 -8.56
N CYS A 182 8.07 -2.70 -8.78
CA CYS A 182 7.29 -1.67 -8.10
C CYS A 182 6.56 -2.30 -6.91
N LYS A 183 6.75 -1.71 -5.73
CA LYS A 183 6.02 -2.07 -4.50
C LYS A 183 5.36 -0.83 -3.94
N GLY A 184 4.12 -0.97 -3.50
CA GLY A 184 3.37 0.13 -2.90
C GLY A 184 2.37 -0.33 -1.87
N TYR A 185 2.00 0.60 -1.01
CA TYR A 185 0.93 0.46 -0.04
C TYR A 185 -0.14 1.51 -0.30
N LEU A 186 -1.38 1.06 -0.50
CA LEU A 186 -2.54 1.90 -0.74
C LEU A 186 -3.19 2.28 0.59
N VAL A 187 -3.16 3.57 0.91
CA VAL A 187 -3.88 4.18 2.02
C VAL A 187 -5.29 4.51 1.56
N ARG A 188 -6.29 4.12 2.36
CA ARG A 188 -7.69 4.39 2.10
C ARG A 188 -8.28 5.22 3.21
N ASP A 189 -9.33 5.97 2.92
CA ASP A 189 -10.13 6.65 3.94
C ASP A 189 -11.03 5.67 4.73
N ASP A 190 -11.81 6.20 5.66
CA ASP A 190 -12.71 5.38 6.50
C ASP A 190 -13.84 4.71 5.70
N ASN A 191 -14.15 5.20 4.50
CA ASN A 191 -15.11 4.63 3.56
C ASN A 191 -14.46 3.67 2.54
N MET A 192 -13.19 3.28 2.75
CA MET A 192 -12.41 2.42 1.85
C MET A 192 -12.06 3.07 0.50
N LYS A 193 -12.33 4.37 0.31
CA LYS A 193 -11.92 5.09 -0.89
C LYS A 193 -10.40 5.26 -0.93
N PRO A 194 -9.75 4.96 -2.06
CA PRO A 194 -8.32 5.21 -2.23
C PRO A 194 -7.94 6.68 -2.02
N LEU A 195 -6.95 6.94 -1.18
CA LEU A 195 -6.38 8.27 -0.96
C LEU A 195 -5.01 8.39 -1.60
N TYR A 196 -4.08 7.55 -1.16
CA TYR A 196 -2.69 7.57 -1.60
C TYR A 196 -2.15 6.17 -1.82
N MET A 197 -1.24 6.02 -2.76
CA MET A 197 -0.32 4.89 -2.77
C MET A 197 1.10 5.42 -2.57
N ILE A 198 1.80 4.89 -1.56
CA ILE A 198 3.19 5.23 -1.26
C ILE A 198 4.02 3.97 -1.47
N GLY A 199 5.15 4.11 -2.15
CA GLY A 199 5.95 2.94 -2.46
C GLY A 199 7.35 3.24 -2.92
N CYS A 200 8.01 2.20 -3.40
CA CYS A 200 9.34 2.27 -3.98
C CYS A 200 9.40 1.45 -5.27
N VAL A 201 10.15 1.96 -6.23
CA VAL A 201 10.56 1.23 -7.42
C VAL A 201 12.05 0.92 -7.31
N ASN A 202 12.45 -0.29 -7.67
CA ASN A 202 13.85 -0.68 -7.76
C ASN A 202 14.13 -1.41 -9.08
N GLU A 203 15.33 -1.22 -9.63
CA GLU A 203 15.75 -1.96 -10.81
C GLU A 203 16.04 -3.42 -10.46
N ILE A 204 15.54 -4.34 -11.29
CA ILE A 204 15.87 -5.76 -11.17
C ILE A 204 17.09 -5.99 -12.05
N GLY A 205 18.25 -6.18 -11.43
CA GLY A 205 19.49 -6.47 -12.13
C GLY A 205 19.42 -7.78 -12.92
N LYS A 206 20.29 -7.95 -13.91
CA LYS A 206 20.43 -9.12 -14.80
C LYS A 206 20.63 -10.47 -14.07
N ARG A 207 20.73 -10.48 -12.74
CA ARG A 207 21.04 -11.68 -11.93
C ARG A 207 19.93 -12.74 -11.87
N GLN A 208 18.68 -12.40 -12.16
CA GLN A 208 17.57 -13.38 -12.08
C GLN A 208 17.33 -14.19 -13.36
N LYS A 209 18.09 -13.97 -14.46
CA LYS A 209 17.97 -14.80 -15.65
C LYS A 209 18.79 -16.09 -15.62
N ALA A 210 19.66 -16.29 -14.62
CA ALA A 210 20.52 -17.47 -14.55
C ALA A 210 19.86 -18.70 -13.89
N ASP A 211 18.77 -18.51 -13.12
CA ASP A 211 18.19 -19.59 -12.32
C ASP A 211 16.99 -20.31 -12.98
N ASN A 212 16.61 -19.92 -14.20
CA ASN A 212 15.51 -20.54 -14.94
C ASN A 212 15.94 -21.37 -16.17
N VAL A 213 17.20 -21.77 -16.24
CA VAL A 213 17.70 -22.71 -17.27
C VAL A 213 18.40 -23.84 -16.54
N SER A 214 17.62 -24.79 -16.06
CA SER A 214 18.04 -26.14 -15.74
C SER A 214 16.86 -27.08 -15.91
#